data_b143521e3f005fe8ecfdb2aa55eecea0
#
_entry.id   b143521e3f005fe8ecfdb2aa55eecea0
#
_cell.length_a   1.000
_cell.length_b   1.000
_cell.length_c   1.000
_cell.angle_alpha   90.00
_cell.angle_beta   90.00
_cell.angle_gamma   90.00
#
_symmetry.space_group_name_H-M   'P 1'
#
loop_
_entity.id
_entity.type
_entity.pdbx_description
1 polymer ?
#
loop_
_entity_poly.entity_id
_entity_poly.type
_entity_poly.pdbx_seq_one_letter_code
_entity_poly.pdbx_strand_id
1 'polypeptide(L)'
;TMMEFARQNISVKLQPKDELVITAYGNDADLMKPFNQNYSSSEIVRTSPMIANIPNGGQNTQLGTMYIIDDEGNIKYPLIGEIKVSGLTTNEVKNVLEQKMKKYIKKPLVEVRLRSFRIAVMGEVANPSNYMIQSGQKISILDALAMAGDITIYGKRDNILVLRDENGNITKHRLDLTDAESINSPYFYLQQNDVVYVTPNKTRRNSSKFGSQTGVYVTIGSVVISTLITILTLFIRK
;
A
#
# COMPACT_ATOMS: atom_id res chain seq x y z
N THR A 1 -4.35 15.92 26.24
CA THR A 1 -5.78 15.59 26.27
C THR A 1 -6.15 14.94 24.94
N MET A 2 -7.08 13.98 24.93
CA MET A 2 -7.40 13.08 23.80
C MET A 2 -7.59 13.74 22.43
N MET A 3 -8.00 15.00 22.36
CA MET A 3 -8.17 15.72 21.08
C MET A 3 -6.87 16.24 20.46
N GLU A 4 -5.78 16.34 21.19
CA GLU A 4 -4.50 16.79 20.65
C GLU A 4 -3.74 15.67 19.90
N PHE A 5 -3.85 14.42 20.34
CA PHE A 5 -3.27 13.29 19.61
C PHE A 5 -3.93 13.06 18.24
N ALA A 6 -5.25 13.29 18.13
CA ALA A 6 -5.96 13.19 16.86
C ALA A 6 -5.58 14.29 15.84
N ARG A 7 -4.95 15.38 16.32
CA ARG A 7 -4.48 16.51 15.51
C ARG A 7 -3.00 16.45 15.17
N GLN A 8 -2.23 15.54 15.69
CA GLN A 8 -0.89 15.31 15.15
C GLN A 8 -1.04 14.93 13.69
N ASN A 9 -0.76 15.93 12.85
CA ASN A 9 -0.58 15.74 11.42
C ASN A 9 0.56 14.71 11.26
N ILE A 10 0.22 13.44 11.14
CA ILE A 10 1.16 12.43 10.64
C ILE A 10 1.35 12.80 9.18
N SER A 11 2.21 13.79 8.97
CA SER A 11 2.60 14.20 7.63
C SER A 11 3.57 13.14 7.11
N VAL A 12 3.17 12.43 6.07
CA VAL A 12 4.01 11.43 5.41
C VAL A 12 5.27 12.14 4.92
N LYS A 13 6.42 11.73 5.41
CA LYS A 13 7.72 12.20 4.94
C LYS A 13 8.15 11.39 3.73
N LEU A 14 8.65 12.08 2.74
CA LEU A 14 9.13 11.50 1.50
C LEU A 14 10.41 10.70 1.74
N GLN A 15 10.52 9.56 1.07
CA GLN A 15 11.63 8.62 1.16
C GLN A 15 12.29 8.45 -0.23
N PRO A 16 13.55 8.00 -0.29
CA PRO A 16 14.14 7.54 -1.54
C PRO A 16 13.24 6.48 -2.22
N LYS A 17 13.18 6.52 -3.57
CA LYS A 17 12.34 5.68 -4.44
C LYS A 17 10.84 6.02 -4.43
N ASP A 18 10.42 7.05 -3.70
CA ASP A 18 9.05 7.55 -3.81
C ASP A 18 8.78 8.17 -5.17
N GLU A 19 7.56 8.01 -5.63
CA GLU A 19 7.05 8.59 -6.88
C GLU A 19 6.22 9.84 -6.56
N LEU A 20 6.66 10.99 -7.06
CA LEU A 20 5.95 12.25 -6.93
C LEU A 20 5.34 12.65 -8.27
N VAL A 21 4.11 13.13 -8.22
CA VAL A 21 3.51 13.85 -9.35
C VAL A 21 3.52 15.33 -9.01
N ILE A 22 4.24 16.10 -9.82
CA ILE A 22 4.38 17.54 -9.63
C ILE A 22 3.77 18.25 -10.83
N THR A 23 2.88 19.21 -10.55
CA THR A 23 2.28 20.05 -11.58
C THR A 23 2.47 21.52 -11.22
N ALA A 24 3.01 22.30 -12.14
CA ALA A 24 3.20 23.73 -11.98
C ALA A 24 2.13 24.49 -12.77
N TYR A 25 1.54 25.49 -12.14
CA TYR A 25 0.55 26.38 -12.72
C TYR A 25 1.04 27.83 -12.65
N GLY A 26 0.68 28.61 -13.66
CA GLY A 26 0.98 30.04 -13.74
C GLY A 26 0.05 30.73 -14.71
N ASN A 27 0.09 32.05 -14.73
CA ASN A 27 -0.79 32.87 -15.59
C ASN A 27 -0.48 32.72 -17.10
N ASP A 28 0.72 32.23 -17.45
CA ASP A 28 1.15 32.03 -18.82
C ASP A 28 1.45 30.54 -19.04
N ALA A 29 0.62 29.91 -19.87
CA ALA A 29 0.71 28.45 -20.14
C ALA A 29 2.03 28.11 -20.89
N ASP A 30 2.55 29.02 -21.72
CA ASP A 30 3.78 28.77 -22.47
C ASP A 30 5.01 28.80 -21.55
N LEU A 31 5.03 29.69 -20.59
CA LEU A 31 6.07 29.73 -19.56
C LEU A 31 6.02 28.52 -18.62
N MET A 32 4.86 27.84 -18.52
CA MET A 32 4.69 26.63 -17.67
C MET A 32 5.14 25.35 -18.37
N LYS A 33 5.16 25.31 -19.69
CA LYS A 33 5.53 24.11 -20.46
C LYS A 33 6.87 23.50 -20.03
N PRO A 34 7.97 24.26 -19.85
CA PRO A 34 9.25 23.68 -19.45
C PRO A 34 9.23 23.02 -18.08
N PHE A 35 8.39 23.52 -17.16
CA PHE A 35 8.28 22.99 -15.79
C PHE A 35 7.41 21.71 -15.71
N ASN A 36 6.53 21.52 -16.68
CA ASN A 36 5.64 20.35 -16.76
C ASN A 36 6.10 19.33 -17.81
N GLN A 37 7.28 19.52 -18.43
CA GLN A 37 7.86 18.56 -19.35
C GLN A 37 8.64 17.49 -18.59
N ASN A 38 8.45 16.21 -18.99
CA ASN A 38 9.26 15.12 -18.51
C ASN A 38 10.70 15.25 -19.03
N TYR A 39 11.58 15.88 -18.29
CA TYR A 39 13.03 15.79 -18.46
C TYR A 39 13.57 14.55 -17.74
N SER A 40 12.89 13.44 -17.80
CA SER A 40 13.46 12.16 -17.41
C SER A 40 14.44 11.75 -18.51
N SER A 41 15.68 12.16 -18.35
CA SER A 41 16.79 11.54 -19.03
C SER A 41 16.81 10.06 -18.62
N SER A 42 16.74 9.22 -19.63
CA SER A 42 16.83 7.77 -19.61
C SER A 42 15.62 7.00 -19.10
N GLU A 43 14.94 6.45 -20.10
CA GLU A 43 14.30 5.14 -20.10
C GLU A 43 13.27 4.86 -19.03
N ILE A 44 12.08 4.76 -19.48
CA ILE A 44 10.86 4.25 -18.85
C ILE A 44 9.85 5.35 -18.49
N VAL A 45 9.46 6.16 -19.47
CA VAL A 45 8.02 6.42 -19.61
C VAL A 45 7.53 5.49 -20.71
N ARG A 46 7.46 4.22 -20.42
CA ARG A 46 6.53 3.35 -21.14
C ARG A 46 5.15 3.81 -20.66
N THR A 47 4.55 4.66 -21.47
CA THR A 47 3.10 4.88 -21.48
C THR A 47 2.45 3.51 -21.31
N SER A 48 1.78 3.31 -20.18
CA SER A 48 0.96 2.13 -20.01
C SER A 48 0.03 2.04 -21.20
N PRO A 49 -0.03 0.90 -21.93
CA PRO A 49 -0.85 0.77 -23.13
C PRO A 49 -2.35 0.95 -22.88
N MET A 50 -2.78 1.13 -21.65
CA MET A 50 -4.16 1.39 -21.27
C MET A 50 -4.69 2.79 -21.59
N ILE A 51 -3.82 3.77 -21.90
CA ILE A 51 -4.26 5.15 -22.21
C ILE A 51 -4.38 5.39 -23.72
N ALA A 52 -3.89 4.48 -24.54
CA ALA A 52 -3.90 4.62 -25.99
C ALA A 52 -5.28 4.39 -26.67
N ASN A 53 -6.30 3.98 -25.93
CA ASN A 53 -7.62 3.62 -26.49
C ASN A 53 -8.79 4.41 -25.90
N ILE A 54 -8.64 5.72 -25.64
CA ILE A 54 -9.80 6.59 -25.44
C ILE A 54 -10.07 7.27 -26.78
N PRO A 55 -11.12 6.85 -27.52
CA PRO A 55 -11.51 7.53 -28.75
C PRO A 55 -12.14 8.89 -28.38
N ASN A 56 -11.58 9.93 -28.93
CA ASN A 56 -12.17 11.26 -29.03
C ASN A 56 -12.69 11.92 -27.77
N GLY A 57 -11.87 12.77 -27.20
CA GLY A 57 -12.29 13.73 -26.21
C GLY A 57 -11.09 14.59 -25.84
N GLY A 58 -10.78 15.59 -26.69
CA GLY A 58 -9.76 16.58 -26.40
C GLY A 58 -10.06 17.34 -25.13
N GLN A 59 -9.59 16.84 -24.03
CA GLN A 59 -9.25 17.61 -22.83
C GLN A 59 -7.90 17.09 -22.39
N ASN A 60 -6.87 17.94 -22.54
CA ASN A 60 -5.60 17.81 -21.86
C ASN A 60 -5.88 17.73 -20.35
N THR A 61 -6.18 16.55 -19.84
CA THR A 61 -5.93 16.27 -18.45
C THR A 61 -4.43 16.40 -18.30
N GLN A 62 -3.96 17.53 -17.80
CA GLN A 62 -2.59 17.75 -17.42
C GLN A 62 -2.28 16.79 -16.27
N LEU A 63 -2.00 15.54 -16.65
CA LEU A 63 -1.33 14.61 -15.77
C LEU A 63 0.02 15.25 -15.47
N GLY A 64 0.23 15.66 -14.21
CA GLY A 64 1.50 16.25 -13.79
C GLY A 64 2.68 15.35 -14.14
N THR A 65 3.85 15.93 -14.17
CA THR A 65 5.10 15.23 -14.44
C THR A 65 5.47 14.32 -13.28
N MET A 66 5.82 13.06 -13.58
CA MET A 66 6.25 12.10 -12.56
C MET A 66 7.75 12.22 -12.30
N TYR A 67 8.13 12.29 -11.04
CA TYR A 67 9.51 12.30 -10.55
C TYR A 67 9.72 11.15 -9.57
N ILE A 68 10.86 10.48 -9.67
CA ILE A 68 11.28 9.45 -8.72
C ILE A 68 12.39 10.07 -7.87
N ILE A 69 12.27 9.93 -6.55
CA ILE A 69 13.30 10.37 -5.62
C ILE A 69 14.48 9.39 -5.72
N ASP A 70 15.68 9.91 -6.00
CA ASP A 70 16.89 9.10 -6.10
C ASP A 70 17.37 8.55 -4.73
N ASP A 71 18.40 7.72 -4.74
CA ASP A 71 18.92 7.10 -3.51
C ASP A 71 19.54 8.14 -2.56
N GLU A 72 20.00 9.29 -3.08
CA GLU A 72 20.50 10.44 -2.32
C GLU A 72 19.36 11.30 -1.76
N GLY A 73 18.10 11.03 -2.19
CA GLY A 73 16.89 11.72 -1.76
C GLY A 73 16.61 13.03 -2.49
N ASN A 74 17.10 13.16 -3.72
CA ASN A 74 16.89 14.34 -4.57
C ASN A 74 15.91 14.01 -5.71
N ILE A 75 15.35 15.09 -6.30
CA ILE A 75 14.69 15.04 -7.61
C ILE A 75 15.39 16.03 -8.56
N LYS A 76 15.42 15.72 -9.84
CA LYS A 76 15.89 16.65 -10.89
C LYS A 76 14.68 17.37 -11.47
N TYR A 77 14.54 18.64 -11.12
CA TYR A 77 13.41 19.46 -11.57
C TYR A 77 13.85 20.42 -12.71
N PRO A 78 13.07 20.54 -13.80
CA PRO A 78 13.46 21.38 -14.95
C PRO A 78 13.77 22.81 -14.54
N LEU A 79 14.79 23.40 -15.16
CA LEU A 79 15.28 24.77 -14.95
C LEU A 79 15.82 25.05 -13.53
N ILE A 80 15.44 24.29 -12.52
CA ILE A 80 15.83 24.51 -11.12
C ILE A 80 17.02 23.61 -10.75
N GLY A 81 17.13 22.43 -11.39
CA GLY A 81 18.19 21.46 -11.10
C GLY A 81 17.81 20.47 -9.99
N GLU A 82 18.79 20.01 -9.27
CA GLU A 82 18.63 19.03 -8.18
C GLU A 82 18.07 19.69 -6.92
N ILE A 83 17.09 19.01 -6.32
CA ILE A 83 16.40 19.48 -5.10
C ILE A 83 16.31 18.32 -4.13
N LYS A 84 16.82 18.52 -2.91
CA LYS A 84 16.66 17.58 -1.81
C LYS A 84 15.20 17.60 -1.34
N VAL A 85 14.53 16.45 -1.41
CA VAL A 85 13.12 16.29 -1.05
C VAL A 85 12.90 15.19 0.00
N SER A 86 13.82 14.27 0.14
CA SER A 86 13.73 13.22 1.16
C SER A 86 13.71 13.83 2.57
N GLY A 87 12.83 13.30 3.42
CA GLY A 87 12.59 13.81 4.78
C GLY A 87 11.63 15.00 4.84
N LEU A 88 11.28 15.63 3.71
CA LEU A 88 10.26 16.66 3.61
C LEU A 88 8.89 16.05 3.40
N THR A 89 7.86 16.82 3.71
CA THR A 89 6.47 16.54 3.34
C THR A 89 6.16 17.08 1.95
N THR A 90 5.10 16.62 1.31
CA THR A 90 4.66 17.16 0.01
C THR A 90 4.40 18.66 0.06
N ASN A 91 3.89 19.19 1.18
CA ASN A 91 3.68 20.63 1.37
C ASN A 91 4.99 21.42 1.48
N GLU A 92 5.99 20.88 2.15
CA GLU A 92 7.32 21.51 2.24
C GLU A 92 8.00 21.54 0.87
N VAL A 93 7.93 20.43 0.11
CA VAL A 93 8.44 20.39 -1.26
C VAL A 93 7.73 21.41 -2.16
N LYS A 94 6.40 21.51 -2.06
CA LYS A 94 5.63 22.55 -2.75
C LYS A 94 6.20 23.94 -2.46
N ASN A 95 6.39 24.30 -1.18
CA ASN A 95 6.90 25.61 -0.78
C ASN A 95 8.31 25.88 -1.32
N VAL A 96 9.19 24.87 -1.26
CA VAL A 96 10.56 24.96 -1.81
C VAL A 96 10.53 25.21 -3.32
N LEU A 97 9.69 24.47 -4.06
CA LEU A 97 9.55 24.62 -5.49
C LEU A 97 9.00 26.01 -5.86
N GLU A 98 7.91 26.45 -5.19
CA GLU A 98 7.32 27.76 -5.42
C GLU A 98 8.33 28.89 -5.18
N GLN A 99 9.13 28.80 -4.11
CA GLN A 99 10.18 29.80 -3.84
C GLN A 99 11.25 29.84 -4.93
N LYS A 100 11.72 28.68 -5.37
CA LYS A 100 12.74 28.59 -6.44
C LYS A 100 12.20 29.07 -7.79
N MET A 101 10.93 28.79 -8.09
CA MET A 101 10.26 29.20 -9.33
C MET A 101 9.97 30.70 -9.40
N LYS A 102 9.91 31.43 -8.28
CA LYS A 102 9.74 32.90 -8.25
C LYS A 102 10.80 33.64 -9.04
N LYS A 103 11.96 33.04 -9.29
CA LYS A 103 13.01 33.64 -10.15
C LYS A 103 12.61 33.68 -11.62
N TYR A 104 11.71 32.81 -12.04
CA TYR A 104 11.30 32.64 -13.44
C TYR A 104 9.88 33.11 -13.69
N ILE A 105 9.01 33.04 -12.67
CA ILE A 105 7.58 33.22 -12.80
C ILE A 105 7.04 34.07 -11.66
N LYS A 106 6.17 35.02 -12.02
CA LYS A 106 5.41 35.81 -11.03
C LYS A 106 4.27 34.98 -10.50
N LYS A 107 4.27 34.67 -9.19
CA LYS A 107 3.25 33.89 -8.49
C LYS A 107 3.08 32.46 -9.04
N PRO A 108 4.12 31.62 -8.99
CA PRO A 108 3.96 30.23 -9.35
C PRO A 108 3.09 29.51 -8.32
N LEU A 109 2.25 28.59 -8.77
CA LEU A 109 1.51 27.65 -7.94
C LEU A 109 1.99 26.24 -8.28
N VAL A 110 2.36 25.47 -7.28
CA VAL A 110 2.83 24.11 -7.47
C VAL A 110 1.92 23.14 -6.71
N GLU A 111 1.55 22.06 -7.33
CA GLU A 111 0.88 20.95 -6.69
C GLU A 111 1.84 19.74 -6.66
N VAL A 112 2.01 19.15 -5.47
CA VAL A 112 2.86 17.99 -5.26
C VAL A 112 2.01 16.88 -4.65
N ARG A 113 1.93 15.75 -5.34
CA ARG A 113 1.20 14.55 -4.89
C ARG A 113 2.16 13.37 -4.80
N LEU A 114 2.10 12.64 -3.71
CA LEU A 114 2.80 11.37 -3.57
C LEU A 114 1.96 10.27 -4.25
N ARG A 115 2.55 9.56 -5.21
CA ARG A 115 1.88 8.48 -5.93
C ARG A 115 2.15 7.10 -5.34
N SER A 116 3.30 6.91 -4.72
CA SER A 116 3.77 5.62 -4.22
C SER A 116 3.21 5.23 -2.86
N PHE A 117 2.26 6.02 -2.29
CA PHE A 117 1.66 5.63 -1.01
C PHE A 117 0.84 4.34 -1.19
N ARG A 118 1.41 3.24 -0.74
CA ARG A 118 0.80 1.91 -0.74
C ARG A 118 0.94 1.25 0.61
N ILE A 119 0.00 0.38 0.92
CA ILE A 119 0.03 -0.52 2.07
C ILE A 119 -0.20 -1.94 1.55
N ALA A 120 0.34 -2.93 2.24
CA ALA A 120 0.06 -4.33 1.97
C ALA A 120 -0.87 -4.89 3.06
N VAL A 121 -1.94 -5.56 2.67
CA VAL A 121 -2.80 -6.31 3.61
C VAL A 121 -2.72 -7.77 3.28
N MET A 122 -2.32 -8.60 4.25
CA MET A 122 -1.98 -10.00 4.06
C MET A 122 -2.57 -10.88 5.17
N GLY A 123 -2.56 -12.19 4.96
CA GLY A 123 -3.03 -13.18 5.93
C GLY A 123 -4.52 -13.48 5.76
N GLU A 124 -5.24 -13.64 6.85
CA GLU A 124 -6.64 -14.09 6.86
C GLU A 124 -7.63 -12.93 6.64
N VAL A 125 -7.55 -12.30 5.47
CA VAL A 125 -8.50 -11.31 4.93
C VAL A 125 -9.15 -11.85 3.66
N ALA A 126 -10.26 -11.26 3.23
CA ALA A 126 -10.98 -11.73 2.04
C ALA A 126 -10.14 -11.53 0.75
N ASN A 127 -9.47 -10.39 0.61
CA ASN A 127 -8.69 -10.04 -0.58
C ASN A 127 -7.29 -9.56 -0.19
N PRO A 128 -6.32 -10.45 0.07
CA PRO A 128 -4.95 -10.05 0.34
C PRO A 128 -4.34 -9.37 -0.89
N SER A 129 -3.85 -8.14 -0.73
CA SER A 129 -3.28 -7.36 -1.85
C SER A 129 -2.44 -6.18 -1.36
N ASN A 130 -1.77 -5.51 -2.31
CA ASN A 130 -1.22 -4.19 -2.13
C ASN A 130 -2.28 -3.15 -2.54
N TYR A 131 -2.58 -2.23 -1.65
CA TYR A 131 -3.57 -1.18 -1.85
C TYR A 131 -2.88 0.17 -2.04
N MET A 132 -3.21 0.88 -3.12
CA MET A 132 -2.76 2.24 -3.37
C MET A 132 -3.66 3.22 -2.63
N ILE A 133 -3.06 4.13 -1.89
CA ILE A 133 -3.74 5.14 -1.09
C ILE A 133 -3.59 6.50 -1.77
N GLN A 134 -4.66 7.27 -1.83
CA GLN A 134 -4.60 8.62 -2.39
C GLN A 134 -3.76 9.54 -1.50
N SER A 135 -2.93 10.35 -2.14
CA SER A 135 -2.07 11.31 -1.45
C SER A 135 -2.87 12.23 -0.52
N GLY A 136 -2.36 12.42 0.70
CA GLY A 136 -2.99 13.28 1.70
C GLY A 136 -4.13 12.62 2.50
N GLN A 137 -4.52 11.40 2.17
CA GLN A 137 -5.52 10.66 2.93
C GLN A 137 -4.86 9.93 4.10
N LYS A 138 -5.37 10.15 5.31
CA LYS A 138 -5.03 9.31 6.47
C LYS A 138 -5.77 7.99 6.34
N ILE A 139 -5.07 6.89 6.51
CA ILE A 139 -5.64 5.55 6.48
C ILE A 139 -5.41 4.85 7.81
N SER A 140 -6.45 4.32 8.38
CA SER A 140 -6.38 3.49 9.58
C SER A 140 -6.25 2.01 9.23
N ILE A 141 -5.92 1.19 10.22
CA ILE A 141 -5.97 -0.28 10.05
C ILE A 141 -7.38 -0.74 9.68
N LEU A 142 -8.43 -0.11 10.22
CA LEU A 142 -9.82 -0.47 9.91
C LEU A 142 -10.16 -0.18 8.44
N ASP A 143 -9.70 0.97 7.91
CA ASP A 143 -9.87 1.29 6.49
C ASP A 143 -9.15 0.28 5.61
N ALA A 144 -7.92 -0.09 5.98
CA ALA A 144 -7.13 -1.09 5.26
C ALA A 144 -7.81 -2.46 5.22
N LEU A 145 -8.36 -2.90 6.36
CA LEU A 145 -9.12 -4.15 6.45
C LEU A 145 -10.42 -4.09 5.66
N ALA A 146 -11.12 -2.94 5.69
CA ALA A 146 -12.33 -2.73 4.88
C ALA A 146 -12.02 -2.81 3.38
N MET A 147 -10.91 -2.21 2.92
CA MET A 147 -10.44 -2.34 1.53
C MET A 147 -10.12 -3.79 1.16
N ALA A 148 -9.60 -4.57 2.10
CA ALA A 148 -9.32 -5.98 1.92
C ALA A 148 -10.56 -6.90 2.05
N GLY A 149 -11.76 -6.34 2.22
CA GLY A 149 -13.01 -7.09 2.36
C GLY A 149 -13.23 -7.71 3.73
N ASP A 150 -12.60 -7.15 4.76
CA ASP A 150 -12.58 -7.57 6.18
C ASP A 150 -11.81 -8.89 6.44
N ILE A 151 -11.67 -9.16 7.72
CA ILE A 151 -11.03 -10.36 8.26
C ILE A 151 -11.94 -11.57 8.05
N THR A 152 -11.40 -12.68 7.56
CA THR A 152 -12.16 -13.92 7.40
C THR A 152 -12.54 -14.54 8.77
N ILE A 153 -13.46 -15.51 8.78
CA ILE A 153 -13.84 -16.25 9.99
C ILE A 153 -12.66 -17.01 10.63
N TYR A 154 -11.58 -17.17 9.88
CA TYR A 154 -10.34 -17.83 10.35
C TYR A 154 -9.28 -16.83 10.83
N GLY A 155 -9.49 -15.53 10.65
CA GLY A 155 -8.60 -14.48 11.12
C GLY A 155 -8.81 -14.13 12.59
N LYS A 156 -7.75 -13.66 13.24
CA LYS A 156 -7.77 -13.20 14.62
C LYS A 156 -7.80 -11.69 14.68
N ARG A 157 -8.88 -11.11 15.25
CA ARG A 157 -9.01 -9.67 15.46
C ARG A 157 -8.19 -9.18 16.65
N ASP A 158 -7.90 -10.06 17.60
CA ASP A 158 -7.06 -9.82 18.79
C ASP A 158 -5.56 -9.85 18.48
N ASN A 159 -5.18 -10.10 17.23
CA ASN A 159 -3.78 -10.31 16.87
C ASN A 159 -3.47 -9.86 15.43
N ILE A 160 -3.58 -8.57 15.21
CA ILE A 160 -3.16 -7.92 13.96
C ILE A 160 -1.72 -7.46 14.10
N LEU A 161 -0.88 -7.81 13.16
CA LEU A 161 0.52 -7.44 13.14
C LEU A 161 0.73 -6.33 12.12
N VAL A 162 1.29 -5.20 12.54
CA VAL A 162 1.77 -4.14 11.67
C VAL A 162 3.28 -4.24 11.58
N LEU A 163 3.79 -4.41 10.36
CA LEU A 163 5.21 -4.35 10.07
C LEU A 163 5.50 -3.00 9.43
N ARG A 164 6.42 -2.25 10.01
CA ARG A 164 6.84 -0.93 9.54
C ARG A 164 8.34 -0.89 9.36
N ASP A 165 8.79 -0.34 8.24
CA ASP A 165 10.19 -0.05 8.03
C ASP A 165 10.51 1.32 8.64
N GLU A 166 11.32 1.33 9.69
CA GLU A 166 11.82 2.53 10.34
C GLU A 166 13.33 2.65 10.05
N ASN A 167 13.67 3.39 9.00
CA ASN A 167 15.06 3.63 8.57
C ASN A 167 15.86 2.35 8.27
N GLY A 168 15.26 1.39 7.56
CA GLY A 168 15.87 0.11 7.20
C GLY A 168 15.74 -0.98 8.26
N ASN A 169 15.12 -0.68 9.41
CA ASN A 169 14.80 -1.66 10.43
C ASN A 169 13.31 -1.99 10.42
N ILE A 170 12.99 -3.26 10.20
CA ILE A 170 11.59 -3.71 10.24
C ILE A 170 11.15 -3.90 11.69
N THR A 171 10.27 -3.02 12.16
CA THR A 171 9.63 -3.12 13.46
C THR A 171 8.31 -3.91 13.36
N LYS A 172 7.92 -4.59 14.44
CA LYS A 172 6.73 -5.43 14.50
C LYS A 172 5.86 -4.97 15.66
N HIS A 173 4.67 -4.48 15.33
CA HIS A 173 3.72 -3.99 16.33
C HIS A 173 2.44 -4.80 16.26
N ARG A 174 1.98 -5.22 17.43
CA ARG A 174 0.77 -6.04 17.56
C ARG A 174 -0.36 -5.19 18.08
N LEU A 175 -1.51 -5.24 17.38
CA LEU A 175 -2.73 -4.56 17.79
C LEU A 175 -3.84 -5.58 18.03
N ASP A 176 -4.63 -5.29 19.04
CA ASP A 176 -5.86 -6.00 19.36
C ASP A 176 -7.05 -5.09 18.96
N LEU A 177 -7.75 -5.44 17.88
CA LEU A 177 -8.91 -4.67 17.41
C LEU A 177 -10.19 -4.99 18.18
N THR A 178 -10.16 -5.91 19.13
CA THR A 178 -11.26 -6.17 20.06
C THR A 178 -11.24 -5.20 21.25
N ASP A 179 -10.09 -4.55 21.47
CA ASP A 179 -9.91 -3.54 22.48
C ASP A 179 -10.09 -2.13 21.86
N ALA A 180 -11.01 -1.33 22.42
CA ALA A 180 -11.25 0.04 21.97
C ALA A 180 -10.02 0.95 22.12
N GLU A 181 -9.13 0.67 23.08
CA GLU A 181 -7.89 1.44 23.31
C GLU A 181 -6.89 1.31 22.14
N SER A 182 -7.07 0.33 21.27
CA SER A 182 -6.25 0.16 20.07
C SER A 182 -6.21 1.40 19.17
N ILE A 183 -7.28 2.22 19.20
CA ILE A 183 -7.39 3.48 18.44
C ILE A 183 -6.32 4.51 18.89
N ASN A 184 -5.89 4.44 20.13
CA ASN A 184 -4.87 5.33 20.70
C ASN A 184 -3.44 4.89 20.39
N SER A 185 -3.27 3.72 19.74
CA SER A 185 -1.96 3.23 19.34
C SER A 185 -1.34 4.12 18.23
N PRO A 186 -0.04 4.44 18.30
CA PRO A 186 0.65 5.15 17.22
C PRO A 186 0.70 4.36 15.91
N TYR A 187 0.41 3.07 15.95
CA TYR A 187 0.37 2.16 14.79
C TYR A 187 -1.05 1.94 14.26
N PHE A 188 -2.06 2.58 14.85
CA PHE A 188 -3.43 2.51 14.35
C PHE A 188 -3.59 3.18 12.99
N TYR A 189 -2.87 4.31 12.78
CA TYR A 189 -2.76 4.94 11.47
C TYR A 189 -1.55 4.40 10.73
N LEU A 190 -1.80 3.94 9.52
CA LEU A 190 -0.79 3.33 8.69
C LEU A 190 0.08 4.38 7.98
N GLN A 191 1.32 4.01 7.76
CA GLN A 191 2.29 4.76 6.99
C GLN A 191 2.55 4.06 5.65
N GLN A 192 3.23 4.76 4.76
CA GLN A 192 3.67 4.22 3.48
C GLN A 192 4.51 2.95 3.66
N ASN A 193 4.25 1.95 2.83
CA ASN A 193 4.89 0.63 2.84
C ASN A 193 4.62 -0.21 4.10
N ASP A 194 3.70 0.19 4.99
CA ASP A 194 3.28 -0.68 6.08
C ASP A 194 2.66 -1.97 5.54
N VAL A 195 2.92 -3.06 6.27
CA VAL A 195 2.29 -4.34 6.03
C VAL A 195 1.38 -4.70 7.20
N VAL A 196 0.09 -4.85 6.93
CA VAL A 196 -0.90 -5.33 7.88
C VAL A 196 -1.08 -6.82 7.68
N TYR A 197 -0.70 -7.63 8.67
CA TYR A 197 -0.83 -9.07 8.61
C TYR A 197 -1.85 -9.57 9.62
N VAL A 198 -2.92 -10.19 9.11
CA VAL A 198 -3.96 -10.83 9.94
C VAL A 198 -3.57 -12.26 10.25
N THR A 199 -3.36 -12.55 11.53
CA THR A 199 -2.92 -13.87 11.98
C THR A 199 -4.04 -14.91 11.88
N PRO A 200 -3.79 -16.10 11.32
CA PRO A 200 -4.78 -17.18 11.30
C PRO A 200 -5.05 -17.76 12.69
N ASN A 201 -6.27 -18.22 12.91
CA ASN A 201 -6.66 -18.93 14.13
C ASN A 201 -6.11 -20.36 14.17
N LYS A 202 -6.30 -21.05 15.31
CA LYS A 202 -5.82 -22.44 15.49
C LYS A 202 -6.43 -23.42 14.50
N THR A 203 -7.71 -23.23 14.16
CA THR A 203 -8.43 -24.11 13.22
C THR A 203 -7.79 -24.06 11.83
N ARG A 204 -7.52 -22.86 11.30
CA ARG A 204 -6.85 -22.70 10.00
C ARG A 204 -5.44 -23.28 10.00
N ARG A 205 -4.68 -23.04 11.06
CA ARG A 205 -3.33 -23.57 11.22
C ARG A 205 -3.29 -25.09 11.31
N ASN A 206 -4.31 -25.71 11.92
CA ASN A 206 -4.40 -27.16 12.01
C ASN A 206 -4.86 -27.79 10.70
N SER A 207 -5.84 -27.18 10.00
CA SER A 207 -6.28 -27.69 8.69
C SER A 207 -5.16 -27.67 7.64
N SER A 208 -4.22 -26.75 7.71
CA SER A 208 -3.04 -26.77 6.83
C SER A 208 -2.02 -27.87 7.18
N LYS A 209 -2.04 -28.40 8.41
CA LYS A 209 -1.22 -29.55 8.84
C LYS A 209 -1.84 -30.89 8.45
N PHE A 210 -3.18 -30.95 8.39
CA PHE A 210 -3.91 -32.11 7.87
C PHE A 210 -3.95 -32.03 6.33
N GLY A 211 -2.79 -32.15 5.70
CA GLY A 211 -2.68 -32.21 4.25
C GLY A 211 -3.46 -33.41 3.68
N SER A 212 -3.63 -33.44 2.36
CA SER A 212 -4.43 -34.43 1.59
C SER A 212 -4.13 -35.90 1.91
N GLN A 213 -3.02 -36.20 2.55
CA GLN A 213 -2.63 -37.55 2.96
C GLN A 213 -3.55 -38.13 4.03
N THR A 214 -4.08 -37.32 4.97
CA THR A 214 -4.97 -37.87 6.02
C THR A 214 -6.29 -38.37 5.43
N GLY A 215 -6.82 -37.69 4.42
CA GLY A 215 -8.00 -38.15 3.68
C GLY A 215 -7.76 -39.51 2.98
N VAL A 216 -6.57 -39.70 2.42
CA VAL A 216 -6.17 -40.95 1.75
C VAL A 216 -6.10 -42.12 2.74
N TYR A 217 -5.52 -41.91 3.92
CA TYR A 217 -5.47 -42.97 4.94
C TYR A 217 -6.85 -43.35 5.47
N VAL A 218 -7.76 -42.39 5.67
CA VAL A 218 -9.14 -42.68 6.07
C VAL A 218 -9.87 -43.47 4.98
N THR A 219 -9.69 -43.10 3.72
CA THR A 219 -10.30 -43.80 2.59
C THR A 219 -9.76 -45.24 2.45
N ILE A 220 -8.46 -45.42 2.55
CA ILE A 220 -7.84 -46.77 2.52
C ILE A 220 -8.34 -47.58 3.69
N GLY A 221 -8.36 -47.04 4.91
CA GLY A 221 -8.86 -47.72 6.10
C GLY A 221 -10.33 -48.19 5.95
N SER A 222 -11.21 -47.35 5.40
CA SER A 222 -12.62 -47.71 5.18
C SER A 222 -12.79 -48.81 4.15
N VAL A 223 -12.00 -48.82 3.07
CA VAL A 223 -12.01 -49.93 2.07
C VAL A 223 -11.54 -51.23 2.67
N VAL A 224 -10.47 -51.23 3.47
CA VAL A 224 -9.97 -52.45 4.13
C VAL A 224 -11.00 -53.01 5.11
N ILE A 225 -11.64 -52.15 5.92
CA ILE A 225 -12.67 -52.60 6.87
C ILE A 225 -13.89 -53.16 6.13
N SER A 226 -14.35 -52.53 5.07
CA SER A 226 -15.50 -53.01 4.28
C SER A 226 -15.21 -54.35 3.60
N THR A 227 -14.00 -54.58 3.09
CA THR A 227 -13.61 -55.86 2.50
C THR A 227 -13.53 -56.97 3.55
N LEU A 228 -13.00 -56.70 4.75
CA LEU A 228 -12.97 -57.64 5.85
C LEU A 228 -14.38 -58.09 6.31
N ILE A 229 -15.30 -57.10 6.43
CA ILE A 229 -16.69 -57.37 6.78
C ILE A 229 -17.36 -58.26 5.70
N THR A 230 -17.11 -57.98 4.43
CA THR A 230 -17.66 -58.78 3.32
C THR A 230 -17.15 -60.21 3.35
N ILE A 231 -15.86 -60.42 3.59
CA ILE A 231 -15.26 -61.76 3.71
C ILE A 231 -15.85 -62.50 4.91
N LEU A 232 -15.97 -61.84 6.07
CA LEU A 232 -16.52 -62.41 7.28
C LEU A 232 -17.97 -62.84 7.08
N THR A 233 -18.80 -62.02 6.43
CA THR A 233 -20.20 -62.37 6.14
C THR A 233 -20.33 -63.56 5.18
N LEU A 234 -19.43 -63.69 4.21
CA LEU A 234 -19.40 -64.86 3.33
C LEU A 234 -19.00 -66.16 4.07
N PHE A 235 -18.15 -66.11 5.08
CA PHE A 235 -17.75 -67.25 5.91
C PHE A 235 -18.86 -67.70 6.86
N ILE A 236 -19.61 -66.75 7.44
CA ILE A 236 -20.71 -67.08 8.39
C ILE A 236 -21.95 -67.63 7.65
N ARG A 237 -22.10 -67.33 6.36
CA ARG A 237 -23.27 -67.78 5.57
C ARG A 237 -23.09 -69.17 4.96
N LYS A 238 -21.99 -69.82 5.21
CA LYS A 238 -21.70 -71.17 4.77
C LYS A 238 -21.84 -72.16 5.94
#